data_4b1782670733ca7ed1d203cdbf984432
#
_entry.id   4b1782670733ca7ed1d203cdbf984432
#
_cell.length_a   1.000
_cell.length_b   1.000
_cell.length_c   1.000
_cell.angle_alpha   90.00
_cell.angle_beta   90.00
_cell.angle_gamma   90.00
#
_symmetry.space_group_name_H-M   'P 1'
#
loop_
_entity.id
_entity.type
_entity.pdbx_description
1 polymer ?
#
loop_
_entity_poly.entity_id
_entity_poly.type
_entity_poly.pdbx_seq_one_letter_code
_entity_poly.pdbx_strand_id
1 'polypeptide(L)'
;MKKIAIIGGGISGLYIANLFKQNPDYEITVFEKNNSLNFEEGYGIQLSVNSVELLNKIGFKNIDFNEKFHPKKIDFYSLKSKKKICELDISSFDSKDSKYTTLKRSTLVKFLKKDLKNLIKTSYKISKIAQQNQQITLSFENNETIECDYLIISDGVFSKSKNLISNNEIKPRYNNTLAIRGILSKSPDKIDNKNISLFLGPDFHHVIYPVNYKGDLNFIAVLKYQLSDKEQENYSLFNDNSFIEKILKKIPLESKELFEDLKELKMFPVFISDNFYESQNSNIQLIGDAFFAYPPSFAQGASQSIEGAYELFKSIENNTENNFFKNRVKKTKMVNLRSKINQFAFHLSNPLIIFFRNVLLKKLVKNKKFLETYLGRIYKN
;
A
#
# COMPACT_ATOMS: atom_id res chain seq x y z
N MET A 1 -7.14 17.14 -27.73
CA MET A 1 -7.35 16.26 -26.53
C MET A 1 -6.20 15.28 -26.46
N LYS A 2 -5.43 15.28 -25.36
CA LYS A 2 -4.27 14.38 -25.18
C LYS A 2 -4.75 13.00 -24.71
N LYS A 3 -4.26 11.94 -25.31
CA LYS A 3 -4.62 10.56 -24.96
C LYS A 3 -3.70 10.03 -23.87
N ILE A 4 -4.28 9.61 -22.73
CA ILE A 4 -3.56 9.04 -21.59
C ILE A 4 -3.94 7.56 -21.45
N ALA A 5 -2.96 6.69 -21.61
CA ALA A 5 -3.09 5.28 -21.28
C ALA A 5 -2.56 4.99 -19.87
N ILE A 6 -3.34 4.31 -19.05
CA ILE A 6 -2.97 3.91 -17.69
C ILE A 6 -2.95 2.38 -17.62
N ILE A 7 -1.80 1.78 -17.37
CA ILE A 7 -1.66 0.32 -17.22
C ILE A 7 -1.77 -0.05 -15.75
N GLY A 8 -2.83 -0.81 -15.40
CA GLY A 8 -3.12 -1.31 -14.06
C GLY A 8 -4.28 -0.58 -13.38
N GLY A 9 -5.35 -1.31 -13.09
CA GLY A 9 -6.56 -0.86 -12.38
C GLY A 9 -6.43 -0.92 -10.86
N GLY A 10 -5.23 -0.70 -10.30
CA GLY A 10 -4.97 -0.60 -8.86
C GLY A 10 -5.34 0.77 -8.28
N ILE A 11 -5.03 0.98 -6.98
CA ILE A 11 -5.36 2.24 -6.26
C ILE A 11 -4.75 3.45 -6.97
N SER A 12 -3.47 3.40 -7.34
CA SER A 12 -2.79 4.53 -8.00
C SER A 12 -3.35 4.83 -9.40
N GLY A 13 -3.58 3.77 -10.21
CA GLY A 13 -4.11 3.94 -11.56
C GLY A 13 -5.55 4.44 -11.59
N LEU A 14 -6.42 3.90 -10.72
CA LEU A 14 -7.80 4.40 -10.60
C LEU A 14 -7.86 5.81 -10.03
N TYR A 15 -6.97 6.16 -9.09
CA TYR A 15 -6.96 7.50 -8.51
C TYR A 15 -6.53 8.55 -9.53
N ILE A 16 -5.44 8.33 -10.27
CA ILE A 16 -4.98 9.28 -11.27
C ILE A 16 -5.97 9.39 -12.45
N ALA A 17 -6.64 8.30 -12.81
CA ALA A 17 -7.72 8.33 -13.80
C ALA A 17 -8.86 9.26 -13.38
N ASN A 18 -9.27 9.22 -12.09
CA ASN A 18 -10.30 10.14 -11.57
C ASN A 18 -9.86 11.60 -11.60
N LEU A 19 -8.57 11.89 -11.42
CA LEU A 19 -8.06 13.25 -11.51
C LEU A 19 -8.12 13.78 -12.93
N PHE A 20 -7.59 13.05 -13.90
CA PHE A 20 -7.60 13.45 -15.31
C PHE A 20 -9.01 13.53 -15.91
N LYS A 21 -9.93 12.65 -15.48
CA LYS A 21 -11.33 12.68 -15.93
C LYS A 21 -12.02 14.03 -15.70
N GLN A 22 -11.57 14.81 -14.72
CA GLN A 22 -12.14 16.12 -14.42
C GLN A 22 -11.72 17.20 -15.41
N ASN A 23 -10.73 16.93 -16.27
CA ASN A 23 -10.23 17.87 -17.28
C ASN A 23 -10.55 17.35 -18.69
N PRO A 24 -11.37 18.08 -19.47
CA PRO A 24 -11.79 17.68 -20.82
C PRO A 24 -10.66 17.65 -21.86
N ASP A 25 -9.50 18.21 -21.54
CA ASP A 25 -8.34 18.18 -22.44
C ASP A 25 -7.71 16.80 -22.57
N TYR A 26 -8.13 15.83 -21.73
CA TYR A 26 -7.60 14.48 -21.70
C TYR A 26 -8.64 13.41 -22.07
N GLU A 27 -8.26 12.50 -22.93
CA GLU A 27 -8.94 11.23 -23.18
C GLU A 27 -8.22 10.12 -22.44
N ILE A 28 -8.91 9.42 -21.50
CA ILE A 28 -8.27 8.49 -20.59
C ILE A 28 -8.77 7.08 -20.84
N THR A 29 -7.85 6.12 -20.86
CA THR A 29 -8.19 4.69 -20.82
C THR A 29 -7.33 3.97 -19.80
N VAL A 30 -7.98 3.20 -18.92
CA VAL A 30 -7.32 2.31 -17.95
C VAL A 30 -7.35 0.88 -18.47
N PHE A 31 -6.19 0.25 -18.58
CA PHE A 31 -6.05 -1.13 -19.04
C PHE A 31 -5.71 -2.04 -17.86
N GLU A 32 -6.54 -3.04 -17.61
CA GLU A 32 -6.36 -4.03 -16.57
C GLU A 32 -6.19 -5.43 -17.18
N LYS A 33 -5.17 -6.16 -16.72
CA LYS A 33 -4.86 -7.51 -17.24
C LYS A 33 -5.90 -8.57 -16.84
N ASN A 34 -6.52 -8.41 -15.67
CA ASN A 34 -7.54 -9.34 -15.18
C ASN A 34 -8.87 -9.09 -15.91
N ASN A 35 -9.71 -10.13 -15.94
CA ASN A 35 -11.05 -10.05 -16.54
C ASN A 35 -12.05 -9.21 -15.74
N SER A 36 -11.72 -8.92 -14.48
CA SER A 36 -12.52 -8.06 -13.62
C SER A 36 -11.68 -7.33 -12.58
N LEU A 37 -12.17 -6.20 -12.11
CA LEU A 37 -11.65 -5.48 -10.94
C LEU A 37 -12.46 -5.85 -9.69
N ASN A 38 -12.59 -7.15 -9.42
CA ASN A 38 -13.26 -7.62 -8.22
C ASN A 38 -12.22 -7.78 -7.10
N PHE A 39 -12.22 -6.82 -6.19
CA PHE A 39 -11.45 -6.85 -4.95
C PHE A 39 -12.40 -7.18 -3.81
N GLU A 40 -12.94 -8.41 -3.81
CA GLU A 40 -13.87 -8.87 -2.77
C GLU A 40 -13.19 -9.16 -1.44
N GLU A 41 -11.86 -9.14 -1.41
CA GLU A 41 -11.08 -9.35 -0.20
C GLU A 41 -11.38 -8.27 0.85
N GLY A 42 -11.87 -8.70 2.00
CA GLY A 42 -12.28 -7.84 3.11
C GLY A 42 -11.15 -7.15 3.86
N TYR A 43 -9.88 -7.31 3.43
CA TYR A 43 -8.73 -6.78 4.14
C TYR A 43 -8.74 -5.27 4.26
N GLY A 44 -8.34 -4.83 5.47
CA GLY A 44 -8.21 -3.42 5.77
C GLY A 44 -6.96 -2.79 5.16
N ILE A 45 -7.06 -1.49 4.95
CA ILE A 45 -5.94 -0.59 4.67
C ILE A 45 -6.00 0.62 5.59
N GLN A 46 -4.86 1.28 5.72
CA GLN A 46 -4.71 2.51 6.49
C GLN A 46 -4.34 3.64 5.53
N LEU A 47 -4.98 4.78 5.69
CA LEU A 47 -4.76 5.99 4.90
C LEU A 47 -4.33 7.13 5.82
N SER A 48 -3.16 7.68 5.58
CA SER A 48 -2.67 8.85 6.30
C SER A 48 -3.41 10.12 5.87
N VAL A 49 -3.37 11.14 6.72
CA VAL A 49 -4.14 12.38 6.59
C VAL A 49 -3.97 13.05 5.22
N ASN A 50 -2.72 13.16 4.73
CA ASN A 50 -2.43 13.72 3.41
C ASN A 50 -3.10 12.95 2.27
N SER A 51 -3.10 11.62 2.33
CA SER A 51 -3.77 10.83 1.28
C SER A 51 -5.28 10.95 1.32
N VAL A 52 -5.87 11.11 2.51
CA VAL A 52 -7.32 11.40 2.67
C VAL A 52 -7.65 12.78 2.10
N GLU A 53 -6.82 13.78 2.36
CA GLU A 53 -6.96 15.12 1.76
C GLU A 53 -6.98 15.07 0.24
N LEU A 54 -6.03 14.31 -0.34
CA LEU A 54 -5.95 14.13 -1.79
C LEU A 54 -7.15 13.37 -2.36
N LEU A 55 -7.61 12.31 -1.69
CA LEU A 55 -8.82 11.58 -2.07
C LEU A 55 -10.09 12.45 -1.99
N ASN A 56 -10.15 13.40 -1.07
CA ASN A 56 -11.27 14.33 -0.96
C ASN A 56 -11.44 15.22 -2.20
N LYS A 57 -10.38 15.42 -2.99
CA LYS A 57 -10.44 16.14 -4.28
C LYS A 57 -11.33 15.43 -5.32
N ILE A 58 -11.53 14.11 -5.14
CA ILE A 58 -12.43 13.31 -5.97
C ILE A 58 -13.67 12.81 -5.21
N GLY A 59 -13.99 13.44 -4.08
CA GLY A 59 -15.24 13.20 -3.34
C GLY A 59 -15.20 12.07 -2.30
N PHE A 60 -14.03 11.63 -1.81
CA PHE A 60 -13.89 10.57 -0.80
C PHE A 60 -14.65 10.85 0.51
N LYS A 61 -14.81 12.12 0.88
CA LYS A 61 -15.62 12.53 2.04
C LYS A 61 -17.07 12.01 1.99
N ASN A 62 -17.59 11.78 0.78
CA ASN A 62 -18.97 11.32 0.54
C ASN A 62 -19.16 9.80 0.69
N ILE A 63 -18.10 9.03 0.95
CA ILE A 63 -18.25 7.62 1.33
C ILE A 63 -19.03 7.54 2.64
N ASP A 64 -19.97 6.59 2.70
CA ASP A 64 -20.77 6.33 3.90
C ASP A 64 -19.85 6.28 5.14
N PHE A 65 -20.23 7.03 6.15
CA PHE A 65 -19.50 7.08 7.42
C PHE A 65 -19.31 5.68 8.03
N ASN A 66 -20.30 4.80 7.88
CA ASN A 66 -20.25 3.44 8.41
C ASN A 66 -19.27 2.50 7.66
N GLU A 67 -18.76 2.89 6.50
CA GLU A 67 -17.83 2.07 5.69
C GLU A 67 -16.35 2.43 5.92
N LYS A 68 -16.05 3.36 6.82
CA LYS A 68 -14.71 3.80 7.18
C LYS A 68 -14.63 4.08 8.67
N PHE A 69 -13.42 4.08 9.23
CA PHE A 69 -13.19 4.38 10.63
C PHE A 69 -12.06 5.39 10.80
N HIS A 70 -12.09 6.16 11.89
CA HIS A 70 -11.07 7.17 12.19
C HIS A 70 -10.41 6.87 13.54
N PRO A 71 -9.38 6.01 13.59
CA PRO A 71 -8.66 5.73 14.82
C PRO A 71 -7.87 6.96 15.27
N LYS A 72 -7.84 7.20 16.58
CA LYS A 72 -7.13 8.35 17.15
C LYS A 72 -5.70 8.03 17.55
N LYS A 73 -5.43 6.75 17.87
CA LYS A 73 -4.16 6.34 18.44
C LYS A 73 -3.66 5.04 17.83
N ILE A 74 -2.34 4.85 17.91
CA ILE A 74 -1.69 3.55 17.74
C ILE A 74 -1.20 3.12 19.12
N ASP A 75 -1.73 2.01 19.62
CA ASP A 75 -1.34 1.40 20.88
C ASP A 75 -0.28 0.33 20.62
N PHE A 76 0.88 0.48 21.23
CA PHE A 76 1.98 -0.47 21.13
C PHE A 76 1.93 -1.44 22.30
N TYR A 77 1.95 -2.72 22.01
CA TYR A 77 1.93 -3.79 23.00
C TYR A 77 3.16 -4.68 22.88
N SER A 78 3.61 -5.23 24.00
CA SER A 78 4.52 -6.36 24.00
C SER A 78 3.73 -7.63 23.70
N LEU A 79 4.13 -8.37 22.67
CA LEU A 79 3.48 -9.64 22.35
C LEU A 79 3.53 -10.62 23.52
N LYS A 80 4.73 -10.83 24.10
CA LYS A 80 4.96 -11.78 25.18
C LYS A 80 4.13 -11.50 26.44
N SER A 81 4.07 -10.25 26.88
CA SER A 81 3.38 -9.92 28.13
C SER A 81 1.95 -9.44 27.95
N LYS A 82 1.51 -9.21 26.71
CA LYS A 82 0.24 -8.56 26.33
C LYS A 82 0.02 -7.21 27.02
N LYS A 83 1.10 -6.59 27.58
CA LYS A 83 1.05 -5.28 28.25
C LYS A 83 1.30 -4.16 27.26
N LYS A 84 0.56 -3.07 27.43
CA LYS A 84 0.75 -1.83 26.65
C LYS A 84 2.11 -1.21 26.99
N ILE A 85 2.91 -0.94 25.96
CA ILE A 85 4.22 -0.28 26.05
C ILE A 85 4.00 1.23 26.08
N CYS A 86 3.30 1.77 25.10
CA CYS A 86 2.98 3.20 24.97
C CYS A 86 1.85 3.37 23.94
N GLU A 87 1.42 4.60 23.77
CA GLU A 87 0.48 5.00 22.72
C GLU A 87 1.02 6.19 21.93
N LEU A 88 0.69 6.25 20.65
CA LEU A 88 1.01 7.33 19.74
C LEU A 88 -0.31 8.00 19.32
N ASP A 89 -0.47 9.25 19.63
CA ASP A 89 -1.60 10.05 19.16
C ASP A 89 -1.37 10.47 17.71
N ILE A 90 -2.13 9.85 16.79
CA ILE A 90 -2.11 10.18 15.36
C ILE A 90 -3.15 11.22 15.00
N SER A 91 -4.13 11.48 15.88
CA SER A 91 -5.17 12.49 15.65
C SER A 91 -4.63 13.91 15.72
N SER A 92 -3.44 14.11 16.31
CA SER A 92 -2.74 15.40 16.32
C SER A 92 -2.36 15.91 14.91
N PHE A 93 -2.41 15.05 13.90
CA PHE A 93 -2.21 15.40 12.50
C PHE A 93 -3.52 15.59 11.74
N ASP A 94 -4.67 15.29 12.34
CA ASP A 94 -5.98 15.43 11.70
C ASP A 94 -6.31 16.91 11.43
N SER A 95 -7.00 17.16 10.32
CA SER A 95 -7.63 18.44 10.02
C SER A 95 -9.16 18.29 10.08
N LYS A 96 -9.88 19.41 9.88
CA LYS A 96 -11.34 19.40 9.85
C LYS A 96 -11.90 18.40 8.83
N ASP A 97 -11.29 18.34 7.65
CA ASP A 97 -11.81 17.59 6.51
C ASP A 97 -11.01 16.31 6.21
N SER A 98 -9.86 16.13 6.86
CA SER A 98 -8.96 15.00 6.60
C SER A 98 -8.47 14.39 7.90
N LYS A 99 -8.89 13.15 8.16
CA LYS A 99 -8.53 12.37 9.34
C LYS A 99 -7.81 11.10 8.94
N TYR A 100 -6.91 10.64 9.79
CA TYR A 100 -6.36 9.30 9.60
C TYR A 100 -7.51 8.31 9.48
N THR A 101 -7.51 7.50 8.42
CA THR A 101 -8.67 6.66 8.06
C THR A 101 -8.25 5.23 7.84
N THR A 102 -9.03 4.31 8.41
CA THR A 102 -8.95 2.88 8.12
C THR A 102 -10.24 2.42 7.47
N LEU A 103 -10.16 1.53 6.49
CA LEU A 103 -11.31 0.99 5.78
C LEU A 103 -10.94 -0.32 5.08
N LYS A 104 -11.94 -1.04 4.57
CA LYS A 104 -11.67 -2.19 3.69
C LYS A 104 -11.06 -1.71 2.36
N ARG A 105 -10.07 -2.43 1.86
CA ARG A 105 -9.46 -2.14 0.55
C ARG A 105 -10.51 -2.17 -0.56
N SER A 106 -11.44 -3.12 -0.49
CA SER A 106 -12.57 -3.24 -1.42
C SER A 106 -13.45 -1.98 -1.44
N THR A 107 -13.73 -1.36 -0.28
CA THR A 107 -14.49 -0.10 -0.19
C THR A 107 -13.77 1.03 -0.93
N LEU A 108 -12.44 1.18 -0.75
CA LEU A 108 -11.68 2.21 -1.47
C LEU A 108 -11.69 1.97 -2.98
N VAL A 109 -11.44 0.73 -3.42
CA VAL A 109 -11.42 0.42 -4.85
C VAL A 109 -12.80 0.57 -5.49
N LYS A 110 -13.87 0.17 -4.79
CA LYS A 110 -15.25 0.39 -5.23
C LYS A 110 -15.55 1.89 -5.43
N PHE A 111 -15.10 2.73 -4.51
CA PHE A 111 -15.19 4.17 -4.63
C PHE A 111 -14.43 4.69 -5.84
N LEU A 112 -13.16 4.31 -6.01
CA LEU A 112 -12.30 4.78 -7.09
C LEU A 112 -12.79 4.38 -8.48
N LYS A 113 -13.40 3.19 -8.63
CA LYS A 113 -13.88 2.71 -9.93
C LYS A 113 -15.30 3.19 -10.30
N LYS A 114 -16.05 3.75 -9.33
CA LYS A 114 -17.49 4.06 -9.49
C LYS A 114 -17.78 4.83 -10.76
N ASP A 115 -17.03 5.89 -10.99
CA ASP A 115 -17.28 6.82 -12.10
C ASP A 115 -16.36 6.56 -13.33
N LEU A 116 -15.58 5.48 -13.31
CA LEU A 116 -14.63 5.11 -14.37
C LEU A 116 -15.07 3.91 -15.21
N LYS A 117 -16.27 3.36 -15.01
CA LYS A 117 -16.71 2.09 -15.63
C LYS A 117 -16.46 2.02 -17.14
N ASN A 118 -16.77 3.09 -17.86
CA ASN A 118 -16.64 3.16 -19.33
C ASN A 118 -15.20 3.46 -19.80
N LEU A 119 -14.31 3.80 -18.88
CA LEU A 119 -12.90 4.13 -19.15
C LEU A 119 -11.96 2.96 -18.82
N ILE A 120 -12.48 1.88 -18.24
CA ILE A 120 -11.69 0.70 -17.83
C ILE A 120 -11.92 -0.41 -18.85
N LYS A 121 -10.83 -0.85 -19.47
CA LYS A 121 -10.78 -2.04 -20.32
C LYS A 121 -10.10 -3.18 -19.56
N THR A 122 -10.83 -4.27 -19.33
CA THR A 122 -10.34 -5.48 -18.66
C THR A 122 -9.87 -6.52 -19.68
N SER A 123 -9.09 -7.52 -19.25
CA SER A 123 -8.45 -8.51 -20.12
C SER A 123 -7.44 -7.92 -21.11
N TYR A 124 -6.84 -6.77 -20.75
CA TYR A 124 -5.82 -6.09 -21.53
C TYR A 124 -4.43 -6.28 -20.91
N LYS A 125 -3.79 -7.39 -21.21
CA LYS A 125 -2.45 -7.68 -20.72
C LYS A 125 -1.43 -7.17 -21.73
N ILE A 126 -0.61 -6.19 -21.29
CA ILE A 126 0.41 -5.56 -22.14
C ILE A 126 1.46 -6.58 -22.59
N SER A 127 1.81 -6.56 -23.88
CA SER A 127 2.82 -7.41 -24.50
C SER A 127 4.01 -6.62 -25.06
N LYS A 128 3.78 -5.40 -25.57
CA LYS A 128 4.83 -4.55 -26.13
C LYS A 128 4.52 -3.07 -25.89
N ILE A 129 5.55 -2.30 -25.64
CA ILE A 129 5.53 -0.83 -25.61
C ILE A 129 6.58 -0.35 -26.60
N ALA A 130 6.16 0.44 -27.59
CA ALA A 130 7.05 1.06 -28.55
C ALA A 130 6.83 2.56 -28.54
N GLN A 131 7.88 3.33 -28.76
CA GLN A 131 7.78 4.78 -28.89
C GLN A 131 8.50 5.22 -30.16
N GLN A 132 7.82 6.04 -30.92
CA GLN A 132 8.38 6.69 -32.10
C GLN A 132 8.07 8.19 -32.01
N ASN A 133 9.11 9.01 -31.97
CA ASN A 133 8.99 10.42 -31.65
C ASN A 133 8.32 10.63 -30.26
N GLN A 134 7.18 11.31 -30.20
CA GLN A 134 6.42 11.51 -28.95
C GLN A 134 5.21 10.57 -28.83
N GLN A 135 4.90 9.78 -29.86
CA GLN A 135 3.76 8.87 -29.86
C GLN A 135 4.15 7.51 -29.28
N ILE A 136 3.31 6.99 -28.39
CA ILE A 136 3.50 5.70 -27.74
C ILE A 136 2.50 4.72 -28.28
N THR A 137 2.99 3.57 -28.74
CA THR A 137 2.18 2.45 -29.23
C THR A 137 2.21 1.32 -28.22
N LEU A 138 1.04 0.90 -27.75
CA LEU A 138 0.83 -0.21 -26.83
C LEU A 138 0.24 -1.39 -27.57
N SER A 139 0.87 -2.57 -27.49
CA SER A 139 0.30 -3.82 -28.00
C SER A 139 -0.08 -4.72 -26.82
N PHE A 140 -1.20 -5.42 -26.96
CA PHE A 140 -1.74 -6.31 -25.93
C PHE A 140 -1.79 -7.76 -26.41
N GLU A 141 -1.86 -8.72 -25.47
CA GLU A 141 -1.92 -10.16 -25.78
C GLU A 141 -3.21 -10.56 -26.56
N ASN A 142 -4.25 -9.72 -26.52
CA ASN A 142 -5.48 -9.88 -27.31
C ASN A 142 -5.37 -9.37 -28.77
N ASN A 143 -4.14 -9.07 -29.25
CA ASN A 143 -3.82 -8.52 -30.56
C ASN A 143 -4.33 -7.09 -30.83
N GLU A 144 -4.87 -6.40 -29.83
CA GLU A 144 -5.20 -4.99 -29.99
C GLU A 144 -3.94 -4.12 -29.86
N THR A 145 -3.95 -3.01 -30.61
CA THR A 145 -2.89 -2.00 -30.55
C THR A 145 -3.55 -0.61 -30.39
N ILE A 146 -2.98 0.19 -29.50
CA ILE A 146 -3.51 1.49 -29.12
C ILE A 146 -2.38 2.51 -29.09
N GLU A 147 -2.67 3.72 -29.56
CA GLU A 147 -1.75 4.86 -29.53
C GLU A 147 -2.17 5.86 -28.44
N CYS A 148 -1.17 6.42 -27.75
CA CYS A 148 -1.37 7.43 -26.73
C CYS A 148 -0.22 8.45 -26.70
N ASP A 149 -0.50 9.62 -26.12
CA ASP A 149 0.47 10.69 -25.92
C ASP A 149 1.22 10.54 -24.60
N TYR A 150 0.56 9.99 -23.58
CA TYR A 150 1.12 9.72 -22.25
C TYR A 150 0.82 8.28 -21.82
N LEU A 151 1.83 7.61 -21.26
CA LEU A 151 1.71 6.30 -20.65
C LEU A 151 2.00 6.38 -19.15
N ILE A 152 1.04 5.96 -18.34
CA ILE A 152 1.18 5.88 -16.89
C ILE A 152 1.18 4.41 -16.48
N ILE A 153 2.31 3.95 -15.93
CA ILE A 153 2.52 2.57 -15.50
C ILE A 153 2.20 2.46 -14.01
N SER A 154 1.17 1.68 -13.67
CA SER A 154 0.68 1.43 -12.31
C SER A 154 0.33 -0.04 -12.06
N ASP A 155 0.99 -0.96 -12.75
CA ASP A 155 0.74 -2.41 -12.76
C ASP A 155 1.39 -3.18 -11.61
N GLY A 156 1.79 -2.45 -10.55
CA GLY A 156 2.19 -3.02 -9.26
C GLY A 156 3.65 -3.45 -9.16
N VAL A 157 3.98 -4.13 -8.05
CA VAL A 157 5.37 -4.49 -7.71
C VAL A 157 6.04 -5.40 -8.76
N PHE A 158 5.26 -6.27 -9.41
CA PHE A 158 5.71 -7.17 -10.49
C PHE A 158 5.49 -6.57 -11.88
N SER A 159 5.68 -5.26 -12.02
CA SER A 159 5.43 -4.52 -13.26
C SER A 159 6.13 -5.13 -14.47
N LYS A 160 5.35 -5.70 -15.37
CA LYS A 160 5.85 -6.14 -16.70
C LYS A 160 6.13 -4.94 -17.60
N SER A 161 5.31 -3.89 -17.49
CA SER A 161 5.47 -2.67 -18.29
C SER A 161 6.81 -1.99 -18.02
N LYS A 162 7.27 -1.98 -16.76
CA LYS A 162 8.60 -1.46 -16.40
C LYS A 162 9.72 -2.23 -17.12
N ASN A 163 9.63 -3.55 -17.20
CA ASN A 163 10.62 -4.37 -17.89
C ASN A 163 10.60 -4.13 -19.41
N LEU A 164 9.41 -3.91 -19.99
CA LEU A 164 9.28 -3.61 -21.41
C LEU A 164 9.92 -2.28 -21.82
N ILE A 165 9.86 -1.25 -20.95
CA ILE A 165 10.47 0.06 -21.24
C ILE A 165 11.95 0.14 -20.86
N SER A 166 12.43 -0.69 -19.94
CA SER A 166 13.82 -0.68 -19.48
C SER A 166 14.74 -1.52 -20.34
N ASN A 167 14.20 -2.40 -21.20
CA ASN A 167 14.91 -3.47 -21.89
C ASN A 167 15.74 -4.37 -20.95
N ASN A 168 15.46 -4.35 -19.67
CA ASN A 168 16.12 -5.12 -18.62
C ASN A 168 15.08 -5.77 -17.71
N GLU A 169 15.43 -6.92 -17.16
CA GLU A 169 14.59 -7.55 -16.15
C GLU A 169 14.81 -6.91 -14.78
N ILE A 170 13.82 -6.12 -14.32
CA ILE A 170 13.81 -5.49 -13.00
C ILE A 170 12.88 -6.29 -12.10
N LYS A 171 13.45 -7.19 -11.30
CA LYS A 171 12.69 -8.02 -10.36
C LYS A 171 12.58 -7.33 -8.98
N PRO A 172 11.44 -7.40 -8.32
CA PRO A 172 11.36 -7.06 -6.90
C PRO A 172 12.06 -8.13 -6.07
N ARG A 173 12.59 -7.71 -4.90
CA ARG A 173 13.25 -8.61 -3.98
C ARG A 173 12.29 -9.12 -2.89
N TYR A 174 12.36 -10.40 -2.56
CA TYR A 174 11.67 -10.93 -1.40
C TYR A 174 12.25 -10.32 -0.11
N ASN A 175 11.37 -9.81 0.75
CA ASN A 175 11.75 -9.10 1.98
C ASN A 175 12.02 -10.03 3.18
N ASN A 176 12.14 -11.32 2.96
CA ASN A 176 12.26 -12.35 4.00
C ASN A 176 11.13 -12.27 5.04
N THR A 177 9.93 -11.92 4.61
CA THR A 177 8.75 -11.85 5.46
C THR A 177 7.51 -12.32 4.73
N LEU A 178 6.63 -13.00 5.48
CA LEU A 178 5.28 -13.33 5.05
C LEU A 178 4.29 -12.39 5.73
N ALA A 179 3.35 -11.86 4.97
CA ALA A 179 2.19 -11.14 5.49
C ALA A 179 1.01 -12.12 5.57
N ILE A 180 0.41 -12.26 6.76
CA ILE A 180 -0.76 -13.09 7.01
C ILE A 180 -1.91 -12.16 7.33
N ARG A 181 -2.98 -12.25 6.58
CA ARG A 181 -4.13 -11.36 6.69
C ARG A 181 -5.40 -12.14 7.00
N GLY A 182 -6.31 -11.49 7.67
CA GLY A 182 -7.64 -12.01 7.97
C GLY A 182 -8.53 -10.95 8.58
N ILE A 183 -9.75 -11.36 8.89
CA ILE A 183 -10.76 -10.56 9.58
C ILE A 183 -11.06 -11.24 10.90
N LEU A 184 -11.04 -10.49 11.99
CA LEU A 184 -11.45 -10.96 13.29
C LEU A 184 -12.96 -10.74 13.48
N SER A 185 -13.64 -11.80 13.88
CA SER A 185 -15.09 -11.76 14.16
C SER A 185 -15.40 -11.15 15.51
N LYS A 186 -14.44 -11.22 16.45
CA LYS A 186 -14.56 -10.68 17.80
C LYS A 186 -13.32 -9.90 18.17
N SER A 187 -13.51 -8.93 19.01
CA SER A 187 -12.39 -8.19 19.57
C SER A 187 -11.63 -9.04 20.58
N PRO A 188 -10.31 -9.14 20.48
CA PRO A 188 -9.52 -9.70 21.56
C PRO A 188 -9.72 -8.93 22.86
N ASP A 189 -9.69 -9.64 23.99
CA ASP A 189 -9.73 -8.99 25.29
C ASP A 189 -8.56 -8.00 25.48
N LYS A 190 -8.82 -6.96 26.25
CA LYS A 190 -7.80 -5.95 26.68
C LYS A 190 -7.23 -5.04 25.59
N ILE A 191 -7.82 -4.98 24.39
CA ILE A 191 -7.49 -3.95 23.41
C ILE A 191 -8.62 -2.92 23.28
N ASP A 192 -8.25 -1.69 22.92
CA ASP A 192 -9.24 -0.67 22.59
C ASP A 192 -9.60 -0.77 21.11
N ASN A 193 -10.81 -1.22 20.81
CA ASN A 193 -11.31 -1.39 19.44
C ASN A 193 -11.45 -0.07 18.66
N LYS A 194 -11.23 1.07 19.31
CA LYS A 194 -11.24 2.39 18.65
C LYS A 194 -9.87 2.82 18.18
N ASN A 195 -8.83 2.06 18.53
CA ASN A 195 -7.44 2.35 18.20
C ASN A 195 -6.85 1.28 17.26
N ILE A 196 -5.68 1.59 16.72
CA ILE A 196 -4.84 0.60 16.05
C ILE A 196 -3.98 -0.07 17.11
N SER A 197 -4.09 -1.38 17.27
CA SER A 197 -3.32 -2.17 18.23
C SER A 197 -2.18 -2.90 17.53
N LEU A 198 -0.93 -2.57 17.88
CA LEU A 198 0.29 -3.12 17.29
C LEU A 198 1.06 -3.92 18.34
N PHE A 199 1.18 -5.23 18.15
CA PHE A 199 1.87 -6.18 19.03
C PHE A 199 3.25 -6.51 18.49
N LEU A 200 4.28 -6.24 19.28
CA LEU A 200 5.68 -6.38 18.93
C LEU A 200 6.29 -7.63 19.58
N GLY A 201 6.90 -8.48 18.77
CA GLY A 201 7.56 -9.73 19.22
C GLY A 201 8.80 -10.09 18.40
N PRO A 202 9.58 -11.07 18.87
CA PRO A 202 10.74 -11.56 18.12
C PRO A 202 10.36 -12.06 16.73
N ASP A 203 11.00 -11.52 15.70
CA ASP A 203 10.80 -11.90 14.29
C ASP A 203 9.32 -11.89 13.80
N PHE A 204 8.44 -11.27 14.61
CA PHE A 204 6.99 -11.24 14.38
C PHE A 204 6.33 -9.98 14.95
N HIS A 205 5.38 -9.43 14.22
CA HIS A 205 4.43 -8.46 14.78
C HIS A 205 3.07 -8.66 14.15
N HIS A 206 2.02 -8.25 14.86
CA HIS A 206 0.70 -8.17 14.25
C HIS A 206 -0.01 -6.87 14.61
N VAL A 207 -0.94 -6.47 13.75
CA VAL A 207 -1.72 -5.24 13.88
C VAL A 207 -3.20 -5.59 13.77
N ILE A 208 -4.00 -5.08 14.71
CA ILE A 208 -5.45 -5.18 14.70
C ILE A 208 -6.01 -3.76 14.67
N TYR A 209 -6.98 -3.51 13.80
CA TYR A 209 -7.62 -2.20 13.73
C TYR A 209 -9.03 -2.27 13.14
N PRO A 210 -9.94 -1.39 13.57
CA PRO A 210 -11.27 -1.29 13.00
C PRO A 210 -11.20 -0.78 11.56
N VAL A 211 -12.08 -1.27 10.69
CA VAL A 211 -12.18 -0.84 9.28
C VAL A 211 -13.50 -0.15 8.97
N ASN A 212 -14.42 -0.15 9.93
CA ASN A 212 -15.72 0.50 9.83
C ASN A 212 -16.34 0.67 11.22
N TYR A 213 -17.47 1.36 11.31
CA TYR A 213 -18.23 1.48 12.56
C TYR A 213 -19.19 0.32 12.83
N LYS A 214 -19.23 -0.69 11.95
CA LYS A 214 -20.04 -1.92 12.13
C LYS A 214 -19.35 -2.95 13.03
N GLY A 215 -18.09 -2.70 13.40
CA GLY A 215 -17.31 -3.57 14.30
C GLY A 215 -16.39 -4.55 13.59
N ASP A 216 -16.23 -4.47 12.28
CA ASP A 216 -15.26 -5.31 11.57
C ASP A 216 -13.82 -4.91 11.91
N LEU A 217 -13.02 -5.90 12.31
CA LEU A 217 -11.63 -5.72 12.67
C LEU A 217 -10.72 -6.40 11.64
N ASN A 218 -9.81 -5.63 11.06
CA ASN A 218 -8.76 -6.18 10.23
C ASN A 218 -7.62 -6.72 11.08
N PHE A 219 -7.10 -7.87 10.69
CA PHE A 219 -5.89 -8.46 11.21
C PHE A 219 -4.82 -8.54 10.13
N ILE A 220 -3.60 -8.14 10.45
CA ILE A 220 -2.41 -8.40 9.65
C ILE A 220 -1.25 -8.77 10.56
N ALA A 221 -0.60 -9.90 10.28
CA ALA A 221 0.66 -10.26 10.88
C ALA A 221 1.79 -10.25 9.84
N VAL A 222 2.99 -9.93 10.29
CA VAL A 222 4.22 -10.02 9.50
C VAL A 222 5.19 -10.92 10.24
N LEU A 223 5.47 -12.06 9.64
CA LEU A 223 6.39 -13.08 10.15
C LEU A 223 7.67 -13.05 9.33
N LYS A 224 8.82 -12.98 9.99
CA LYS A 224 10.12 -13.20 9.34
C LYS A 224 10.24 -14.67 8.96
N TYR A 225 10.38 -14.92 7.68
CA TYR A 225 10.46 -16.26 7.12
C TYR A 225 11.28 -16.24 5.85
N GLN A 226 12.21 -17.16 5.72
CA GLN A 226 13.03 -17.29 4.53
C GLN A 226 12.42 -18.33 3.59
N LEU A 227 12.10 -17.91 2.39
CA LEU A 227 11.67 -18.76 1.30
C LEU A 227 12.89 -19.12 0.42
N SER A 228 12.94 -20.34 -0.06
CA SER A 228 13.85 -20.71 -1.15
C SER A 228 13.41 -20.04 -2.45
N ASP A 229 14.30 -19.93 -3.44
CA ASP A 229 13.99 -19.30 -4.72
C ASP A 229 12.81 -19.99 -5.42
N LYS A 230 12.71 -21.32 -5.34
CA LYS A 230 11.59 -22.09 -5.87
C LYS A 230 10.25 -21.76 -5.18
N GLU A 231 10.28 -21.57 -3.85
CA GLU A 231 9.08 -21.17 -3.10
C GLU A 231 8.66 -19.74 -3.42
N GLN A 232 9.61 -18.83 -3.69
CA GLN A 232 9.32 -17.44 -4.06
C GLN A 232 8.60 -17.35 -5.42
N GLU A 233 8.89 -18.24 -6.35
CA GLU A 233 8.27 -18.28 -7.69
C GLU A 233 6.94 -19.02 -7.72
N ASN A 234 6.64 -19.84 -6.69
CA ASN A 234 5.42 -20.63 -6.61
C ASN A 234 4.31 -19.96 -5.83
N TYR A 235 3.52 -19.10 -6.48
CA TYR A 235 2.40 -18.39 -5.84
C TYR A 235 1.27 -19.31 -5.36
N SER A 236 1.08 -20.50 -5.95
CA SER A 236 0.05 -21.46 -5.52
C SER A 236 0.35 -22.02 -4.14
N LEU A 237 1.60 -22.03 -3.72
CA LEU A 237 2.05 -22.48 -2.40
C LEU A 237 1.32 -21.76 -1.25
N PHE A 238 1.04 -20.45 -1.42
CA PHE A 238 0.40 -19.62 -0.40
C PHE A 238 -1.12 -19.87 -0.25
N ASN A 239 -1.67 -20.73 -1.11
CA ASN A 239 -3.05 -21.26 -1.00
C ASN A 239 -3.05 -22.76 -0.63
N ASP A 240 -1.89 -23.39 -0.48
CA ASP A 240 -1.76 -24.79 -0.09
C ASP A 240 -1.94 -24.95 1.44
N ASN A 241 -2.88 -25.76 1.85
CA ASN A 241 -3.21 -25.94 3.27
C ASN A 241 -2.03 -26.49 4.07
N SER A 242 -1.23 -27.40 3.51
CA SER A 242 -0.09 -28.00 4.21
C SER A 242 1.02 -26.96 4.46
N PHE A 243 1.25 -26.08 3.49
CA PHE A 243 2.19 -24.97 3.64
C PHE A 243 1.67 -23.95 4.66
N ILE A 244 0.39 -23.57 4.60
CA ILE A 244 -0.23 -22.65 5.55
C ILE A 244 -0.10 -23.21 6.96
N GLU A 245 -0.43 -24.48 7.22
CA GLU A 245 -0.26 -25.14 8.53
C GLU A 245 1.19 -25.14 9.00
N LYS A 246 2.15 -25.42 8.10
CA LYS A 246 3.59 -25.36 8.40
C LYS A 246 3.98 -23.95 8.91
N ILE A 247 3.46 -22.91 8.30
CA ILE A 247 3.73 -21.52 8.71
C ILE A 247 3.02 -21.19 10.02
N LEU A 248 1.77 -21.60 10.20
CA LEU A 248 1.00 -21.36 11.42
C LEU A 248 1.65 -21.99 12.65
N LYS A 249 2.38 -23.12 12.50
CA LYS A 249 3.15 -23.73 13.58
C LYS A 249 4.34 -22.86 14.05
N LYS A 250 4.80 -21.90 13.23
CA LYS A 250 5.90 -20.97 13.56
C LYS A 250 5.43 -19.67 14.23
N ILE A 251 4.14 -19.45 14.30
CA ILE A 251 3.58 -18.26 14.94
C ILE A 251 3.77 -18.37 16.47
N PRO A 252 4.14 -17.25 17.14
CA PRO A 252 4.27 -17.22 18.60
C PRO A 252 2.99 -17.69 19.30
N LEU A 253 3.17 -18.48 20.37
CA LEU A 253 2.08 -19.08 21.16
C LEU A 253 1.06 -18.02 21.63
N GLU A 254 1.56 -16.84 22.00
CA GLU A 254 0.75 -15.72 22.48
C GLU A 254 -0.25 -15.17 21.46
N SER A 255 -0.05 -15.52 20.18
CA SER A 255 -0.95 -15.11 19.06
C SER A 255 -1.81 -16.23 18.53
N LYS A 256 -1.59 -17.51 18.91
CA LYS A 256 -2.29 -18.65 18.28
C LYS A 256 -3.80 -18.57 18.35
N GLU A 257 -4.35 -18.22 19.50
CA GLU A 257 -5.78 -18.01 19.69
C GLU A 257 -6.41 -17.07 18.65
N LEU A 258 -5.68 -15.99 18.27
CA LEU A 258 -6.15 -15.03 17.28
C LEU A 258 -6.28 -15.64 15.89
N PHE A 259 -5.40 -16.61 15.57
CA PHE A 259 -5.43 -17.27 14.26
C PHE A 259 -6.56 -18.30 14.13
N GLU A 260 -7.03 -18.85 15.23
CA GLU A 260 -8.18 -19.75 15.27
C GLU A 260 -9.50 -19.00 14.99
N ASP A 261 -9.56 -17.71 15.38
CA ASP A 261 -10.72 -16.83 15.17
C ASP A 261 -10.71 -16.09 13.82
N LEU A 262 -9.62 -16.22 13.03
CA LEU A 262 -9.50 -15.51 11.76
C LEU A 262 -10.39 -16.11 10.67
N LYS A 263 -11.20 -15.27 10.07
CA LYS A 263 -11.89 -15.55 8.82
C LYS A 263 -11.07 -15.03 7.64
N GLU A 264 -11.27 -15.65 6.47
CA GLU A 264 -10.64 -15.25 5.20
C GLU A 264 -9.11 -15.20 5.31
N LEU A 265 -8.50 -16.13 6.07
CA LEU A 265 -7.04 -16.17 6.22
C LEU A 265 -6.39 -16.34 4.85
N LYS A 266 -5.48 -15.42 4.53
CA LYS A 266 -4.60 -15.50 3.35
C LYS A 266 -3.18 -15.12 3.72
N MET A 267 -2.25 -15.71 3.00
CA MET A 267 -0.82 -15.52 3.18
C MET A 267 -0.19 -14.98 1.91
N PHE A 268 0.74 -14.04 2.06
CA PHE A 268 1.41 -13.40 0.94
C PHE A 268 2.90 -13.25 1.23
N PRO A 269 3.79 -13.61 0.30
CA PRO A 269 5.18 -13.22 0.37
C PRO A 269 5.29 -11.70 0.15
N VAL A 270 6.09 -11.03 0.98
CA VAL A 270 6.30 -9.59 0.85
C VAL A 270 7.46 -9.33 -0.10
N PHE A 271 7.16 -8.73 -1.24
CA PHE A 271 8.16 -8.25 -2.20
C PHE A 271 8.29 -6.74 -2.12
N ILE A 272 9.52 -6.25 -2.25
CA ILE A 272 9.85 -4.81 -2.18
C ILE A 272 10.76 -4.43 -3.34
N SER A 273 10.81 -3.14 -3.65
CA SER A 273 11.76 -2.61 -4.62
C SER A 273 13.13 -2.35 -3.96
N ASP A 274 14.20 -2.70 -4.66
CA ASP A 274 15.56 -2.36 -4.23
C ASP A 274 16.05 -1.07 -4.88
N ASN A 275 15.76 -0.90 -6.18
CA ASN A 275 16.24 0.21 -6.97
C ASN A 275 15.09 1.01 -7.58
N PHE A 276 15.36 2.27 -7.87
CA PHE A 276 14.52 3.13 -8.67
C PHE A 276 14.80 2.92 -10.15
N TYR A 277 13.78 3.04 -10.96
CA TYR A 277 13.90 3.11 -12.41
C TYR A 277 13.30 4.41 -12.91
N GLU A 278 14.10 5.20 -13.63
CA GLU A 278 13.68 6.42 -14.31
C GLU A 278 13.45 6.12 -15.79
N SER A 279 12.28 6.46 -16.29
CA SER A 279 12.02 6.39 -17.71
C SER A 279 12.88 7.40 -18.46
N GLN A 280 13.45 7.02 -19.59
CA GLN A 280 14.18 7.94 -20.47
C GLN A 280 13.26 8.95 -21.17
N ASN A 281 11.95 8.63 -21.20
CA ASN A 281 10.94 9.43 -21.87
C ASN A 281 10.02 10.09 -20.85
N SER A 282 9.89 11.40 -20.90
CA SER A 282 9.11 12.19 -19.95
C SER A 282 7.60 11.90 -20.00
N ASN A 283 7.10 11.44 -21.14
CA ASN A 283 5.70 11.05 -21.33
C ASN A 283 5.39 9.59 -20.94
N ILE A 284 6.39 8.85 -20.42
CA ILE A 284 6.21 7.52 -19.83
C ILE A 284 6.62 7.60 -18.37
N GLN A 285 5.68 7.46 -17.44
CA GLN A 285 5.92 7.62 -16.01
C GLN A 285 5.36 6.44 -15.21
N LEU A 286 6.02 6.14 -14.08
CA LEU A 286 5.62 5.07 -13.16
C LEU A 286 5.04 5.67 -11.87
N ILE A 287 3.99 5.02 -11.33
CA ILE A 287 3.39 5.39 -10.03
C ILE A 287 3.06 4.15 -9.19
N GLY A 288 2.75 4.36 -7.92
CA GLY A 288 2.41 3.28 -6.99
C GLY A 288 3.55 2.30 -6.78
N ASP A 289 3.21 1.02 -6.60
CA ASP A 289 4.20 -0.03 -6.38
C ASP A 289 5.04 -0.35 -7.64
N ALA A 290 4.58 0.04 -8.83
CA ALA A 290 5.39 -0.01 -10.05
C ALA A 290 6.56 0.97 -9.99
N PHE A 291 6.36 2.14 -9.35
CA PHE A 291 7.44 3.09 -9.07
C PHE A 291 8.34 2.57 -7.95
N PHE A 292 7.75 2.24 -6.78
CA PHE A 292 8.48 1.69 -5.65
C PHE A 292 7.58 1.02 -4.61
N ALA A 293 7.82 -0.26 -4.31
CA ALA A 293 7.14 -1.02 -3.29
C ALA A 293 7.94 -1.03 -1.97
N TYR A 294 7.24 -0.79 -0.84
CA TYR A 294 7.82 -0.64 0.49
C TYR A 294 7.58 -1.87 1.38
N PRO A 295 8.43 -2.09 2.41
CA PRO A 295 8.06 -2.97 3.52
C PRO A 295 6.76 -2.47 4.20
N PRO A 296 5.86 -3.37 4.64
CA PRO A 296 4.53 -2.98 5.14
C PRO A 296 4.53 -2.30 6.52
N SER A 297 5.66 -2.32 7.24
CA SER A 297 5.77 -1.94 8.66
C SER A 297 5.58 -0.44 8.97
N PHE A 298 5.24 0.37 7.98
CA PHE A 298 4.90 1.79 8.14
C PHE A 298 3.49 2.14 7.62
N ALA A 299 2.76 1.15 7.11
CA ALA A 299 1.39 1.30 6.56
C ALA A 299 1.24 2.42 5.51
N GLN A 300 2.29 2.70 4.71
CA GLN A 300 2.31 3.82 3.77
C GLN A 300 2.04 3.44 2.29
N GLY A 301 1.97 2.16 1.94
CA GLY A 301 1.85 1.75 0.53
C GLY A 301 0.71 2.43 -0.22
N ALA A 302 -0.52 2.35 0.30
CA ALA A 302 -1.69 2.98 -0.33
C ALA A 302 -1.60 4.51 -0.34
N SER A 303 -1.17 5.12 0.79
CA SER A 303 -1.04 6.59 0.89
C SER A 303 0.01 7.14 -0.08
N GLN A 304 1.13 6.46 -0.23
CA GLN A 304 2.18 6.85 -1.16
C GLN A 304 1.80 6.60 -2.62
N SER A 305 0.95 5.62 -2.90
CA SER A 305 0.37 5.39 -4.23
C SER A 305 -0.55 6.54 -4.64
N ILE A 306 -1.37 7.05 -3.72
CA ILE A 306 -2.26 8.19 -3.94
C ILE A 306 -1.45 9.48 -4.10
N GLU A 307 -0.51 9.74 -3.20
CA GLU A 307 0.35 10.93 -3.24
C GLU A 307 1.17 11.00 -4.53
N GLY A 308 1.85 9.91 -4.91
CA GLY A 308 2.63 9.86 -6.16
C GLY A 308 1.78 10.03 -7.42
N ALA A 309 0.56 9.50 -7.42
CA ALA A 309 -0.38 9.70 -8.52
C ALA A 309 -0.81 11.19 -8.63
N TYR A 310 -1.05 11.86 -7.50
CA TYR A 310 -1.39 13.29 -7.50
C TYR A 310 -0.20 14.17 -7.92
N GLU A 311 1.01 13.86 -7.43
CA GLU A 311 2.23 14.57 -7.85
C GLU A 311 2.46 14.45 -9.37
N LEU A 312 2.27 13.26 -9.95
CA LEU A 312 2.37 13.07 -11.40
C LEU A 312 1.29 13.86 -12.14
N PHE A 313 0.03 13.78 -11.70
CA PHE A 313 -1.06 14.56 -12.28
C PHE A 313 -0.71 16.05 -12.32
N LYS A 314 -0.26 16.61 -11.18
CA LYS A 314 0.15 18.04 -11.13
C LYS A 314 1.36 18.35 -11.99
N SER A 315 2.29 17.42 -12.14
CA SER A 315 3.46 17.58 -13.01
C SER A 315 3.06 17.67 -14.48
N ILE A 316 2.13 16.85 -14.92
CA ILE A 316 1.60 16.85 -16.31
C ILE A 316 0.79 18.13 -16.57
N GLU A 317 -0.09 18.53 -15.63
CA GLU A 317 -0.86 19.77 -15.73
C GLU A 317 0.01 21.02 -15.85
N ASN A 318 1.17 21.02 -15.20
CA ASN A 318 2.09 22.14 -15.18
C ASN A 318 3.24 22.01 -16.19
N ASN A 319 3.26 20.99 -17.04
CA ASN A 319 4.36 20.66 -17.97
C ASN A 319 5.73 20.56 -17.27
N THR A 320 5.78 19.89 -16.11
CA THR A 320 6.97 19.69 -15.27
C THR A 320 7.28 18.22 -15.00
N GLU A 321 6.74 17.31 -15.82
CA GLU A 321 6.89 15.86 -15.68
C GLU A 321 8.34 15.38 -15.66
N ASN A 322 9.26 16.13 -16.28
CA ASN A 322 10.71 15.88 -16.20
C ASN A 322 11.26 15.96 -14.77
N ASN A 323 10.61 16.69 -13.88
CA ASN A 323 11.01 16.83 -12.48
C ASN A 323 10.34 15.79 -11.55
N PHE A 324 9.30 15.13 -12.04
CA PHE A 324 8.49 14.20 -11.22
C PHE A 324 9.35 13.12 -10.55
N PHE A 325 10.17 12.41 -11.33
CA PHE A 325 11.00 11.33 -10.82
C PHE A 325 11.91 11.81 -9.67
N LYS A 326 12.68 12.89 -9.88
CA LYS A 326 13.62 13.46 -8.90
C LYS A 326 12.91 13.84 -7.59
N ASN A 327 11.76 14.49 -7.69
CA ASN A 327 10.98 14.92 -6.54
C ASN A 327 10.42 13.72 -5.79
N ARG A 328 9.85 12.75 -6.52
CA ARG A 328 9.23 11.55 -5.93
C ARG A 328 10.24 10.63 -5.25
N VAL A 329 11.43 10.44 -5.83
CA VAL A 329 12.51 9.64 -5.24
C VAL A 329 12.90 10.15 -3.84
N LYS A 330 12.96 11.46 -3.64
CA LYS A 330 13.33 12.06 -2.34
C LYS A 330 12.35 11.65 -1.24
N LYS A 331 11.04 11.76 -1.49
CA LYS A 331 9.98 11.36 -0.54
C LYS A 331 10.00 9.85 -0.33
N THR A 332 10.11 9.07 -1.40
CA THR A 332 10.12 7.62 -1.39
C THR A 332 11.30 7.05 -0.59
N LYS A 333 12.51 7.58 -0.74
CA LYS A 333 13.67 7.19 0.07
C LYS A 333 13.41 7.37 1.57
N MET A 334 12.80 8.48 1.95
CA MET A 334 12.47 8.77 3.35
C MET A 334 11.44 7.77 3.91
N VAL A 335 10.38 7.47 3.15
CA VAL A 335 9.35 6.49 3.54
C VAL A 335 9.95 5.09 3.65
N ASN A 336 10.76 4.68 2.67
CA ASN A 336 11.43 3.38 2.67
C ASN A 336 12.37 3.20 3.88
N LEU A 337 13.18 4.21 4.18
CA LEU A 337 14.06 4.16 5.36
C LEU A 337 13.25 3.97 6.65
N ARG A 338 12.15 4.70 6.82
CA ARG A 338 11.29 4.56 8.02
C ARG A 338 10.59 3.22 8.08
N SER A 339 10.15 2.69 6.95
CA SER A 339 9.57 1.34 6.88
C SER A 339 10.57 0.27 7.32
N LYS A 340 11.83 0.38 6.86
CA LYS A 340 12.92 -0.54 7.27
C LYS A 340 13.26 -0.42 8.75
N ILE A 341 13.36 0.82 9.28
CA ILE A 341 13.62 1.07 10.71
C ILE A 341 12.49 0.47 11.57
N ASN A 342 11.24 0.69 11.18
CA ASN A 342 10.10 0.13 11.90
C ASN A 342 10.13 -1.40 11.88
N GLN A 343 10.35 -2.02 10.72
CA GLN A 343 10.43 -3.48 10.60
C GLN A 343 11.52 -4.03 11.51
N PHE A 344 12.71 -3.44 11.50
CA PHE A 344 13.80 -3.84 12.40
C PHE A 344 13.38 -3.69 13.87
N ALA A 345 12.86 -2.54 14.27
CA ALA A 345 12.47 -2.27 15.64
C ALA A 345 11.33 -3.17 16.14
N PHE A 346 10.40 -3.56 15.25
CA PHE A 346 9.26 -4.41 15.60
C PHE A 346 9.67 -5.88 15.81
N HIS A 347 10.72 -6.35 15.14
CA HIS A 347 11.16 -7.74 15.11
C HIS A 347 12.39 -8.05 16.03
N LEU A 348 12.73 -7.14 16.92
CA LEU A 348 13.86 -7.36 17.85
C LEU A 348 13.62 -8.58 18.74
N SER A 349 14.65 -9.40 18.90
CA SER A 349 14.62 -10.64 19.70
C SER A 349 15.46 -10.59 20.98
N ASN A 350 16.53 -9.77 21.02
CA ASN A 350 17.38 -9.63 22.20
C ASN A 350 16.66 -8.88 23.33
N PRO A 351 16.51 -9.45 24.56
CA PRO A 351 15.75 -8.84 25.65
C PRO A 351 16.29 -7.47 26.09
N LEU A 352 17.60 -7.25 26.09
CA LEU A 352 18.19 -5.96 26.46
C LEU A 352 17.86 -4.91 25.42
N ILE A 353 17.98 -5.23 24.15
CA ILE A 353 17.66 -4.30 23.05
C ILE A 353 16.15 -4.00 23.06
N ILE A 354 15.30 -4.98 23.32
CA ILE A 354 13.86 -4.79 23.49
C ILE A 354 13.56 -3.82 24.64
N PHE A 355 14.25 -3.95 25.77
CA PHE A 355 14.09 -3.02 26.89
C PHE A 355 14.44 -1.59 26.48
N PHE A 356 15.59 -1.37 25.85
CA PHE A 356 15.98 -0.04 25.38
C PHE A 356 15.04 0.51 24.32
N ARG A 357 14.59 -0.32 23.37
CA ARG A 357 13.55 0.06 22.39
C ARG A 357 12.29 0.55 23.08
N ASN A 358 11.80 -0.17 24.09
CA ASN A 358 10.57 0.19 24.78
C ASN A 358 10.71 1.51 25.54
N VAL A 359 11.86 1.75 26.18
CA VAL A 359 12.16 3.03 26.85
C VAL A 359 12.23 4.17 25.85
N LEU A 360 12.93 3.96 24.73
CA LEU A 360 13.08 4.94 23.67
C LEU A 360 11.70 5.27 23.04
N LEU A 361 10.92 4.25 22.71
CA LEU A 361 9.59 4.42 22.10
C LEU A 361 8.68 5.26 23.00
N LYS A 362 8.64 4.98 24.33
CA LYS A 362 7.88 5.79 25.30
C LYS A 362 8.28 7.27 25.32
N LYS A 363 9.55 7.58 25.09
CA LYS A 363 10.05 8.95 25.00
C LYS A 363 9.70 9.60 23.65
N LEU A 364 9.88 8.86 22.55
CA LEU A 364 9.69 9.37 21.20
C LEU A 364 8.23 9.72 20.91
N VAL A 365 7.26 8.89 21.33
CA VAL A 365 5.83 9.15 21.11
C VAL A 365 5.31 10.39 21.85
N LYS A 366 6.04 10.88 22.85
CA LYS A 366 5.72 12.12 23.58
C LYS A 366 6.46 13.35 23.05
N ASN A 367 7.45 13.15 22.19
CA ASN A 367 8.28 14.24 21.69
C ASN A 367 7.65 14.84 20.41
N LYS A 368 6.97 15.98 20.54
CA LYS A 368 6.31 16.66 19.42
C LYS A 368 7.25 16.98 18.25
N LYS A 369 8.49 17.43 18.51
CA LYS A 369 9.48 17.73 17.47
C LYS A 369 9.89 16.48 16.70
N PHE A 370 10.05 15.36 17.40
CA PHE A 370 10.30 14.08 16.76
C PHE A 370 9.13 13.65 15.89
N LEU A 371 7.90 13.70 16.43
CA LEU A 371 6.69 13.30 15.68
C LEU A 371 6.49 14.16 14.43
N GLU A 372 6.68 15.47 14.53
CA GLU A 372 6.62 16.39 13.40
C GLU A 372 7.67 16.03 12.33
N THR A 373 8.87 15.69 12.74
CA THR A 373 9.93 15.29 11.81
C THR A 373 9.68 13.88 11.23
N TYR A 374 9.19 12.95 12.04
CA TYR A 374 9.07 11.53 11.68
C TYR A 374 7.75 11.24 10.93
N LEU A 375 6.64 11.78 11.38
CA LEU A 375 5.31 11.60 10.77
C LEU A 375 4.88 12.84 9.97
N GLY A 376 5.04 14.04 10.53
CA GLY A 376 4.56 15.28 9.93
C GLY A 376 5.12 15.51 8.53
N ARG A 377 6.40 15.22 8.28
CA ARG A 377 7.00 15.31 6.94
C ARG A 377 6.42 14.34 5.91
N ILE A 378 5.68 13.32 6.35
CA ILE A 378 4.98 12.39 5.45
C ILE A 378 3.50 12.76 5.36
N TYR A 379 2.90 13.16 6.48
CA TYR A 379 1.47 13.42 6.59
C TYR A 379 1.06 14.83 6.13
N LYS A 380 2.02 15.73 5.91
CA LYS A 380 1.77 17.05 5.32
C LYS A 380 2.20 17.05 3.85
N ASN A 381 1.33 17.59 3.01
CA ASN A 381 1.61 17.80 1.57
C ASN A 381 2.49 19.04 1.36
#